data_154e36df82861c5adbccf6ad4cf7dd20
#
_entry.id   154e36df82861c5adbccf6ad4cf7dd20
#
_cell.length_a   1.000
_cell.length_b   1.000
_cell.length_c   1.000
_cell.angle_alpha   90.00
_cell.angle_beta   90.00
_cell.angle_gamma   90.00
#
_symmetry.space_group_name_H-M   'P 1'
#
loop_
_entity.id
_entity.type
_entity.pdbx_description
1 polymer ?
#
loop_
_entity_poly.entity_id
_entity_poly.type
_entity_poly.pdbx_seq_one_letter_code
_entity_poly.pdbx_strand_id
1 'polypeptide(L)'
;MGNIKTILAGLSLTMAVGMPAAASDELTMVVGTYTDQSTSDGMYVYRFNQRTGKSQLVGDVKAGNPSFLMMNHDANRVYAVSEYDDGRQGIGAFILNKKEGTMTPLGYQKCGTKATRQENKMPGAAPCYVMLYGGYVVTSNYNGGDISVFPIKEDGSVAPESQYFDMHREGSGVVSHIHCCQMTPDHQYLLANDLGNDCIWRFQVNDGKEFLSNPVLAYQAPKGTGPRHLVFNSKGNVAYLIGELDGTVTVLGYNKGTLQELQRIQASKTRTLGSADIHLSPDGRFLYASHRLTDEGISVFAVDKKSGLLTKIGFQPTAAHPRNFAITPNGQFMLVACRDSHVIQVFKLNKKTGMMVDTKQDIKVGKPVCVQFAN
;
A
#
# COMPACT_ATOMS: atom_id res chain seq x y z
N MET A 1 31.60 58.38 -49.48
CA MET A 1 30.83 57.11 -49.78
C MET A 1 31.58 55.96 -49.17
N GLY A 2 31.23 55.52 -48.00
CA GLY A 2 31.90 54.48 -47.27
C GLY A 2 30.90 53.40 -46.85
N ASN A 3 31.04 52.19 -47.37
CA ASN A 3 30.18 51.07 -47.10
C ASN A 3 30.55 50.41 -45.73
N ILE A 4 29.64 50.44 -44.81
CA ILE A 4 29.71 49.71 -43.55
C ILE A 4 29.14 48.30 -43.80
N LYS A 5 29.98 47.27 -43.72
CA LYS A 5 29.53 45.86 -43.69
C LYS A 5 29.21 45.45 -42.25
N THR A 6 27.94 45.21 -42.00
CA THR A 6 27.46 44.64 -40.74
C THR A 6 27.69 43.13 -40.72
N ILE A 7 28.50 42.64 -39.78
CA ILE A 7 28.72 41.21 -39.54
C ILE A 7 27.67 40.76 -38.51
N LEU A 8 26.71 39.94 -38.95
CA LEU A 8 25.82 39.21 -38.03
C LEU A 8 26.56 37.97 -37.46
N ALA A 9 26.90 37.99 -36.20
CA ALA A 9 27.35 36.81 -35.48
C ALA A 9 26.10 36.01 -35.02
N GLY A 10 25.89 34.85 -35.64
CA GLY A 10 24.84 33.92 -35.22
C GLY A 10 25.28 33.16 -33.96
N LEU A 11 24.63 33.42 -32.82
CA LEU A 11 24.73 32.56 -31.62
C LEU A 11 23.88 31.30 -31.85
N SER A 12 24.53 30.17 -32.08
CA SER A 12 23.86 28.85 -32.02
C SER A 12 23.68 28.43 -30.56
N LEU A 13 22.44 28.51 -30.08
CA LEU A 13 22.03 28.01 -28.77
C LEU A 13 21.86 26.48 -28.89
N THR A 14 22.86 25.70 -28.51
CA THR A 14 22.76 24.26 -28.37
C THR A 14 21.93 23.96 -27.11
N MET A 15 20.65 23.61 -27.28
CA MET A 15 19.86 23.01 -26.21
C MET A 15 20.46 21.62 -25.89
N ALA A 16 21.11 21.49 -24.75
CA ALA A 16 21.43 20.21 -24.17
C ALA A 16 20.12 19.53 -23.76
N VAL A 17 19.68 18.56 -24.56
CA VAL A 17 18.60 17.65 -24.15
C VAL A 17 19.15 16.82 -22.99
N GLY A 18 18.76 17.16 -21.77
CA GLY A 18 19.09 16.40 -20.58
C GLY A 18 18.58 14.96 -20.75
N MET A 19 19.49 14.00 -20.87
CA MET A 19 19.12 12.59 -20.74
C MET A 19 18.45 12.39 -19.35
N PRO A 20 17.33 11.67 -19.27
CA PRO A 20 16.78 11.33 -17.98
C PRO A 20 17.85 10.60 -17.17
N ALA A 21 18.09 11.04 -15.93
CA ALA A 21 19.03 10.39 -15.03
C ALA A 21 18.68 8.91 -14.97
N ALA A 22 19.66 8.04 -15.23
CA ALA A 22 19.46 6.61 -15.09
C ALA A 22 19.01 6.33 -13.65
N ALA A 23 17.89 5.62 -13.50
CA ALA A 23 17.38 5.24 -12.17
C ALA A 23 18.50 4.53 -11.41
N SER A 24 18.72 4.93 -10.14
CA SER A 24 19.77 4.35 -9.29
C SER A 24 19.57 2.83 -9.18
N ASP A 25 20.64 2.06 -9.34
CA ASP A 25 20.64 0.63 -9.08
C ASP A 25 20.37 0.33 -7.60
N GLU A 26 20.68 1.26 -6.70
CA GLU A 26 20.47 1.16 -5.27
C GLU A 26 19.22 1.93 -4.84
N LEU A 27 18.30 1.21 -4.18
CA LEU A 27 17.06 1.73 -3.61
C LEU A 27 17.16 1.77 -2.08
N THR A 28 16.58 2.78 -1.46
CA THR A 28 16.27 2.74 -0.03
C THR A 28 14.98 1.95 0.15
N MET A 29 15.00 0.93 0.99
CA MET A 29 13.86 0.09 1.32
C MET A 29 13.53 0.23 2.80
N VAL A 30 12.27 0.46 3.16
CA VAL A 30 11.78 0.49 4.53
C VAL A 30 10.90 -0.71 4.78
N VAL A 31 11.16 -1.41 5.88
CA VAL A 31 10.44 -2.62 6.28
C VAL A 31 9.71 -2.38 7.60
N GLY A 32 8.39 -2.58 7.59
CA GLY A 32 7.54 -2.60 8.78
C GLY A 32 7.34 -4.03 9.29
N THR A 33 7.20 -4.16 10.60
CA THR A 33 7.14 -5.47 11.28
C THR A 33 6.06 -5.50 12.35
N TYR A 34 5.71 -6.71 12.83
CA TYR A 34 5.14 -6.86 14.16
C TYR A 34 6.26 -7.00 15.18
N THR A 35 6.14 -6.30 16.30
CA THR A 35 7.13 -6.29 17.38
C THR A 35 6.72 -7.17 18.56
N ASP A 36 5.42 -7.39 18.76
CA ASP A 36 4.92 -8.25 19.81
C ASP A 36 5.29 -9.71 19.56
N GLN A 37 5.89 -10.37 20.57
CA GLN A 37 6.38 -11.76 20.48
C GLN A 37 7.28 -11.97 19.25
N SER A 38 8.20 -11.02 19.01
CA SER A 38 9.10 -10.99 17.86
C SER A 38 10.51 -10.63 18.32
N THR A 39 11.50 -10.88 17.46
CA THR A 39 12.87 -10.38 17.59
C THR A 39 13.02 -8.98 16.99
N SER A 40 11.94 -8.41 16.47
CA SER A 40 11.92 -7.08 15.87
C SER A 40 11.49 -6.02 16.87
N ASP A 41 12.15 -4.85 16.83
CA ASP A 41 11.86 -3.68 17.68
C ASP A 41 11.13 -2.55 16.94
N GLY A 42 10.86 -2.69 15.64
CA GLY A 42 10.22 -1.60 14.90
C GLY A 42 10.35 -1.69 13.38
N MET A 43 10.83 -0.61 12.77
CA MET A 43 11.08 -0.52 11.34
C MET A 43 12.57 -0.59 11.02
N TYR A 44 12.89 -1.13 9.82
CA TYR A 44 14.26 -1.31 9.35
C TYR A 44 14.48 -0.63 8.02
N VAL A 45 15.66 -0.04 7.82
CA VAL A 45 16.08 0.58 6.56
C VAL A 45 17.17 -0.27 5.91
N TYR A 46 16.94 -0.63 4.66
CA TYR A 46 17.89 -1.38 3.85
C TYR A 46 18.30 -0.59 2.61
N ARG A 47 19.53 -0.84 2.15
CA ARG A 47 19.93 -0.62 0.77
C ARG A 47 19.61 -1.87 -0.02
N PHE A 48 18.85 -1.73 -1.09
CA PHE A 48 18.50 -2.83 -1.99
C PHE A 48 19.02 -2.55 -3.39
N ASN A 49 19.86 -3.43 -3.92
CA ASN A 49 20.35 -3.29 -5.28
C ASN A 49 19.38 -3.98 -6.26
N GLN A 50 18.61 -3.17 -7.01
CA GLN A 50 17.59 -3.66 -7.93
C GLN A 50 18.11 -4.31 -9.22
N ARG A 51 19.43 -4.40 -9.41
CA ARG A 51 20.08 -5.16 -10.49
C ARG A 51 20.54 -6.53 -10.03
N THR A 52 21.04 -6.66 -8.80
CA THR A 52 21.60 -7.90 -8.27
C THR A 52 20.70 -8.64 -7.30
N GLY A 53 19.69 -7.98 -6.72
CA GLY A 53 18.82 -8.53 -5.67
C GLY A 53 19.45 -8.54 -4.27
N LYS A 54 20.67 -8.02 -4.11
CA LYS A 54 21.35 -7.95 -2.80
C LYS A 54 20.81 -6.82 -1.94
N SER A 55 20.78 -7.04 -0.64
CA SER A 55 20.37 -6.04 0.35
C SER A 55 21.41 -5.90 1.47
N GLN A 56 21.42 -4.72 2.09
CA GLN A 56 22.22 -4.42 3.27
C GLN A 56 21.38 -3.65 4.28
N LEU A 57 21.32 -4.09 5.52
CA LEU A 57 20.74 -3.32 6.63
C LEU A 57 21.62 -2.11 6.91
N VAL A 58 21.01 -0.91 6.97
CA VAL A 58 21.75 0.35 7.23
C VAL A 58 21.20 1.13 8.40
N GLY A 59 20.01 0.81 8.90
CA GLY A 59 19.45 1.45 10.08
C GLY A 59 18.13 0.82 10.53
N ASP A 60 17.71 1.22 11.71
CA ASP A 60 16.45 0.84 12.32
C ASP A 60 15.87 1.97 13.17
N VAL A 61 14.60 1.86 13.54
CA VAL A 61 13.95 2.74 14.50
C VAL A 61 12.93 1.95 15.32
N LYS A 62 12.90 2.18 16.62
CA LYS A 62 11.89 1.58 17.51
C LYS A 62 10.51 2.13 17.22
N ALA A 63 9.55 1.24 17.02
CA ALA A 63 8.14 1.55 16.82
C ALA A 63 7.29 0.33 17.22
N GLY A 64 6.15 0.57 17.84
CA GLY A 64 5.27 -0.52 18.25
C GLY A 64 4.39 -1.01 17.10
N ASN A 65 4.50 -2.28 16.72
CA ASN A 65 3.73 -2.92 15.65
C ASN A 65 3.52 -2.05 14.40
N PRO A 66 4.59 -1.50 13.76
CA PRO A 66 4.47 -0.71 12.53
C PRO A 66 4.15 -1.63 11.35
N SER A 67 2.96 -2.23 11.37
CA SER A 67 2.56 -3.31 10.45
C SER A 67 2.27 -2.83 9.03
N PHE A 68 1.97 -1.55 8.86
CA PHE A 68 1.82 -0.92 7.55
C PHE A 68 2.38 0.51 7.60
N LEU A 69 3.07 0.89 6.53
CA LEU A 69 3.66 2.21 6.40
C LEU A 69 3.54 2.76 4.98
N MET A 70 3.57 4.07 4.87
CA MET A 70 3.63 4.78 3.60
C MET A 70 4.61 5.96 3.71
N MET A 71 5.28 6.27 2.61
CA MET A 71 6.17 7.43 2.51
C MET A 71 5.50 8.57 1.76
N ASN A 72 5.84 9.83 2.09
CA ASN A 72 5.45 10.96 1.27
C ASN A 72 6.16 10.92 -0.10
N HIS A 73 5.73 11.78 -1.03
CA HIS A 73 6.25 11.83 -2.40
C HIS A 73 7.79 11.92 -2.46
N ASP A 74 8.41 12.74 -1.62
CA ASP A 74 9.88 12.93 -1.60
C ASP A 74 10.61 11.80 -0.87
N ALA A 75 9.86 10.87 -0.28
CA ALA A 75 10.35 9.77 0.54
C ALA A 75 11.33 10.24 1.64
N ASN A 76 11.03 11.38 2.27
CA ASN A 76 11.75 11.91 3.42
C ASN A 76 10.93 11.89 4.71
N ARG A 77 9.67 11.47 4.63
CA ARG A 77 8.77 11.20 5.75
C ARG A 77 8.16 9.82 5.61
N VAL A 78 8.10 9.10 6.72
CA VAL A 78 7.45 7.79 6.85
C VAL A 78 6.31 7.93 7.83
N TYR A 79 5.14 7.45 7.47
CA TYR A 79 3.97 7.36 8.34
C TYR A 79 3.65 5.89 8.53
N ALA A 80 3.67 5.43 9.78
CA ALA A 80 3.46 4.03 10.12
C ALA A 80 2.36 3.88 11.16
N VAL A 81 1.46 2.94 10.94
CA VAL A 81 0.46 2.59 11.93
C VAL A 81 1.13 1.96 13.17
N SER A 82 0.45 2.03 14.30
CA SER A 82 0.74 1.29 15.52
C SER A 82 -0.42 0.34 15.74
N GLU A 83 -0.33 -0.89 15.20
CA GLU A 83 -1.43 -1.85 15.14
C GLU A 83 -1.64 -2.53 16.49
N TYR A 84 -2.40 -1.84 17.36
CA TYR A 84 -2.81 -2.29 18.69
C TYR A 84 -4.31 -2.09 18.89
N ASP A 85 -4.87 -2.78 19.88
CA ASP A 85 -6.27 -2.66 20.32
C ASP A 85 -6.41 -2.46 21.84
N ASP A 86 -5.32 -2.06 22.51
CA ASP A 86 -5.17 -1.97 23.96
C ASP A 86 -4.94 -0.54 24.47
N GLY A 87 -5.20 0.48 23.65
CA GLY A 87 -4.96 1.87 23.96
C GLY A 87 -3.70 2.46 23.33
N ARG A 88 -2.85 1.64 22.71
CA ARG A 88 -1.62 2.05 21.98
C ARG A 88 -1.84 2.20 20.48
N GLN A 89 -3.09 2.06 19.97
CA GLN A 89 -3.41 2.20 18.55
C GLN A 89 -3.21 3.64 18.05
N GLY A 90 -2.59 3.80 16.89
CA GLY A 90 -2.34 5.15 16.35
C GLY A 90 -1.51 5.19 15.09
N ILE A 91 -0.99 6.39 14.83
CA ILE A 91 -0.15 6.70 13.67
C ILE A 91 1.10 7.46 14.12
N GLY A 92 2.27 6.94 13.77
CA GLY A 92 3.57 7.59 13.97
C GLY A 92 4.06 8.26 12.70
N ALA A 93 4.73 9.41 12.86
CA ALA A 93 5.47 10.07 11.79
C ALA A 93 6.96 10.01 12.08
N PHE A 94 7.78 9.82 11.03
CA PHE A 94 9.24 9.69 11.14
C PHE A 94 9.91 10.47 10.00
N ILE A 95 11.08 11.05 10.29
CA ILE A 95 11.99 11.62 9.29
C ILE A 95 12.86 10.49 8.76
N LEU A 96 12.90 10.30 7.45
CA LEU A 96 13.81 9.36 6.78
C LEU A 96 14.95 10.13 6.11
N ASN A 97 16.18 9.89 6.58
CA ASN A 97 17.39 10.31 5.88
C ASN A 97 17.85 9.20 4.94
N LYS A 98 17.45 9.28 3.67
CA LYS A 98 17.81 8.25 2.67
C LYS A 98 19.30 8.08 2.51
N LYS A 99 20.10 9.16 2.60
CA LYS A 99 21.55 9.10 2.41
C LYS A 99 22.26 8.31 3.53
N GLU A 100 21.85 8.52 4.76
CA GLU A 100 22.46 7.87 5.93
C GLU A 100 21.77 6.55 6.29
N GLY A 101 20.52 6.34 5.82
CA GLY A 101 19.72 5.19 6.18
C GLY A 101 19.12 5.27 7.57
N THR A 102 19.01 6.48 8.14
CA THR A 102 18.48 6.67 9.49
C THR A 102 17.02 7.12 9.49
N MET A 103 16.28 6.73 10.51
CA MET A 103 14.93 7.23 10.79
C MET A 103 14.87 7.84 12.19
N THR A 104 14.19 9.00 12.30
CA THR A 104 14.01 9.71 13.56
C THR A 104 12.52 9.94 13.82
N PRO A 105 11.96 9.56 14.99
CA PRO A 105 10.58 9.85 15.33
C PRO A 105 10.29 11.36 15.28
N LEU A 106 9.17 11.73 14.65
CA LEU A 106 8.71 13.12 14.52
C LEU A 106 7.46 13.40 15.37
N GLY A 107 6.70 12.35 15.69
CA GLY A 107 5.50 12.45 16.51
C GLY A 107 4.59 11.23 16.38
N TYR A 108 3.57 11.22 17.22
CA TYR A 108 2.56 10.15 17.29
C TYR A 108 1.19 10.76 17.61
N GLN A 109 0.12 10.19 17.01
CA GLN A 109 -1.25 10.52 17.34
C GLN A 109 -2.07 9.23 17.54
N LYS A 110 -2.96 9.25 18.51
CA LYS A 110 -3.87 8.13 18.79
C LYS A 110 -5.05 8.14 17.82
N CYS A 111 -5.45 6.98 17.32
CA CYS A 111 -6.68 6.78 16.55
C CYS A 111 -7.92 6.71 17.44
N GLY A 112 -9.10 7.06 16.89
CA GLY A 112 -10.39 6.94 17.56
C GLY A 112 -10.66 7.97 18.66
N THR A 113 -9.90 9.06 18.72
CA THR A 113 -10.03 10.10 19.76
C THR A 113 -11.30 10.95 19.59
N LYS A 114 -11.88 10.96 18.39
CA LYS A 114 -13.14 11.70 18.08
C LYS A 114 -14.38 10.81 18.05
N ALA A 115 -14.26 9.56 18.47
CA ALA A 115 -15.41 8.67 18.57
C ALA A 115 -16.45 9.23 19.55
N THR A 116 -17.68 9.34 19.08
CA THR A 116 -18.82 9.87 19.88
C THR A 116 -19.82 8.77 20.26
N ARG A 117 -19.82 7.65 19.54
CA ARG A 117 -20.72 6.53 19.80
C ARG A 117 -20.17 5.66 20.93
N GLN A 118 -20.99 5.47 21.97
CA GLN A 118 -20.69 4.54 23.07
C GLN A 118 -20.74 3.06 22.66
N GLU A 119 -21.32 2.77 21.49
CA GLU A 119 -21.49 1.41 20.96
C GLU A 119 -20.21 0.83 20.36
N ASN A 120 -19.33 1.65 19.79
CA ASN A 120 -18.02 1.20 19.39
C ASN A 120 -17.12 1.08 20.62
N LYS A 121 -16.92 -0.15 21.07
CA LYS A 121 -16.14 -0.45 22.29
C LYS A 121 -14.62 -0.29 22.09
N MET A 122 -14.15 -0.24 20.83
CA MET A 122 -12.73 -0.19 20.50
C MET A 122 -12.44 0.81 19.35
N PRO A 123 -12.79 2.10 19.51
CA PRO A 123 -12.59 3.08 18.42
C PRO A 123 -11.12 3.21 18.07
N GLY A 124 -10.82 3.20 16.76
CA GLY A 124 -9.48 3.32 16.22
C GLY A 124 -8.59 2.08 16.39
N ALA A 125 -9.15 0.95 16.90
CA ALA A 125 -8.38 -0.25 17.22
C ALA A 125 -7.86 -0.98 15.99
N ALA A 126 -6.63 -1.51 16.12
CA ALA A 126 -5.89 -2.24 15.09
C ALA A 126 -5.81 -1.49 13.75
N PRO A 127 -5.23 -0.26 13.70
CA PRO A 127 -4.98 0.40 12.44
C PRO A 127 -4.00 -0.44 11.61
N CYS A 128 -4.45 -0.93 10.45
CA CYS A 128 -3.72 -1.90 9.63
C CYS A 128 -3.32 -1.37 8.25
N TYR A 129 -3.74 -0.15 7.91
CA TYR A 129 -3.41 0.52 6.65
C TYR A 129 -3.30 2.03 6.85
N VAL A 130 -2.43 2.68 6.09
CA VAL A 130 -2.29 4.12 6.04
C VAL A 130 -2.32 4.62 4.60
N MET A 131 -3.02 5.71 4.33
CA MET A 131 -3.09 6.40 3.05
C MET A 131 -2.71 7.87 3.24
N LEU A 132 -1.98 8.43 2.28
CA LEU A 132 -1.54 9.84 2.27
C LEU A 132 -2.12 10.55 1.06
N TYR A 133 -2.79 11.67 1.28
CA TYR A 133 -3.26 12.53 0.19
C TYR A 133 -3.60 13.94 0.70
N GLY A 134 -3.32 14.99 -0.10
CA GLY A 134 -3.78 16.36 0.12
C GLY A 134 -3.38 16.98 1.47
N GLY A 135 -2.27 16.53 2.07
CA GLY A 135 -1.86 17.02 3.40
C GLY A 135 -2.55 16.28 4.55
N TYR A 136 -3.13 15.10 4.29
CA TYR A 136 -3.77 14.26 5.29
C TYR A 136 -3.19 12.85 5.34
N VAL A 137 -3.22 12.27 6.53
CA VAL A 137 -3.05 10.84 6.79
C VAL A 137 -4.43 10.26 7.10
N VAL A 138 -4.77 9.12 6.48
CA VAL A 138 -5.98 8.36 6.77
C VAL A 138 -5.59 6.96 7.20
N THR A 139 -6.08 6.50 8.35
CA THR A 139 -5.88 5.13 8.82
C THR A 139 -7.15 4.30 8.66
N SER A 140 -6.97 3.04 8.25
CA SER A 140 -8.03 2.02 8.26
C SER A 140 -7.87 1.21 9.53
N ASN A 141 -8.88 1.22 10.40
CA ASN A 141 -8.82 0.62 11.72
C ASN A 141 -9.66 -0.67 11.73
N TYR A 142 -8.97 -1.81 11.71
CA TYR A 142 -9.59 -3.12 11.44
C TYR A 142 -10.54 -3.55 12.58
N ASN A 143 -10.04 -3.64 13.81
CA ASN A 143 -10.87 -4.04 14.96
C ASN A 143 -11.84 -2.91 15.39
N GLY A 144 -11.48 -1.67 15.11
CA GLY A 144 -12.34 -0.51 15.32
C GLY A 144 -13.50 -0.44 14.33
N GLY A 145 -13.37 -1.04 13.15
CA GLY A 145 -14.37 -0.94 12.08
C GLY A 145 -14.60 0.49 11.62
N ASP A 146 -13.56 1.32 11.65
CA ASP A 146 -13.66 2.76 11.49
C ASP A 146 -12.46 3.36 10.73
N ILE A 147 -12.53 4.66 10.48
CA ILE A 147 -11.51 5.43 9.76
C ILE A 147 -11.17 6.66 10.60
N SER A 148 -9.87 6.92 10.78
CA SER A 148 -9.37 8.15 11.40
C SER A 148 -8.63 9.01 10.38
N VAL A 149 -8.84 10.32 10.42
CA VAL A 149 -8.24 11.31 9.50
C VAL A 149 -7.42 12.31 10.31
N PHE A 150 -6.18 12.52 9.88
CA PHE A 150 -5.23 13.38 10.57
C PHE A 150 -4.62 14.40 9.59
N PRO A 151 -4.63 15.70 9.86
CA PRO A 151 -3.85 16.66 9.08
C PRO A 151 -2.34 16.46 9.28
N ILE A 152 -1.56 16.70 8.24
CA ILE A 152 -0.10 16.76 8.28
C ILE A 152 0.30 18.22 8.47
N LYS A 153 1.17 18.51 9.46
CA LYS A 153 1.71 19.84 9.69
C LYS A 153 2.85 20.16 8.71
N GLU A 154 3.26 21.42 8.66
CA GLU A 154 4.35 21.88 7.78
C GLU A 154 5.68 21.15 8.02
N ASP A 155 5.99 20.76 9.26
CA ASP A 155 7.18 20.00 9.61
C ASP A 155 7.08 18.52 9.22
N GLY A 156 5.91 18.07 8.74
CA GLY A 156 5.59 16.68 8.40
C GLY A 156 5.11 15.85 9.58
N SER A 157 4.98 16.41 10.79
CA SER A 157 4.37 15.69 11.91
C SER A 157 2.85 15.57 11.73
N VAL A 158 2.25 14.57 12.37
CA VAL A 158 0.80 14.35 12.33
C VAL A 158 0.13 15.25 13.38
N ALA A 159 -0.89 16.00 12.97
CA ALA A 159 -1.74 16.77 13.89
C ALA A 159 -2.75 15.86 14.60
N PRO A 160 -3.42 16.30 15.67
CA PRO A 160 -4.53 15.55 16.28
C PRO A 160 -5.60 15.16 15.26
N GLU A 161 -6.26 14.03 15.50
CA GLU A 161 -7.37 13.53 14.68
C GLU A 161 -8.40 14.62 14.40
N SER A 162 -8.68 14.86 13.11
CA SER A 162 -9.62 15.90 12.67
C SER A 162 -11.01 15.34 12.36
N GLN A 163 -11.09 14.12 11.81
CA GLN A 163 -12.32 13.43 11.47
C GLN A 163 -12.22 11.95 11.88
N TYR A 164 -13.39 11.37 12.21
CA TYR A 164 -13.57 9.98 12.56
C TYR A 164 -14.88 9.47 11.94
N PHE A 165 -14.85 8.29 11.33
CA PHE A 165 -16.01 7.68 10.69
C PHE A 165 -16.18 6.25 11.22
N ASP A 166 -17.23 6.03 12.01
CA ASP A 166 -17.68 4.71 12.42
C ASP A 166 -18.47 4.07 11.28
N MET A 167 -18.01 2.92 10.79
CA MET A 167 -18.62 2.24 9.64
C MET A 167 -19.53 1.08 10.04
N HIS A 168 -19.81 0.90 11.32
CA HIS A 168 -20.78 -0.07 11.77
C HIS A 168 -22.20 0.30 11.31
N ARG A 169 -22.91 -0.67 10.78
CA ARG A 169 -24.32 -0.51 10.37
C ARG A 169 -25.23 -0.86 11.53
N GLU A 170 -26.02 0.10 11.99
CA GLU A 170 -27.02 -0.13 13.05
C GLU A 170 -27.95 -1.30 12.70
N GLY A 171 -28.18 -2.19 13.67
CA GLY A 171 -29.11 -3.32 13.54
C GLY A 171 -28.69 -4.42 12.58
N SER A 172 -27.52 -4.33 11.94
CA SER A 172 -27.06 -5.36 11.00
C SER A 172 -26.58 -6.65 11.66
N GLY A 173 -26.12 -6.56 12.91
CA GLY A 173 -25.44 -7.65 13.60
C GLY A 173 -24.07 -8.02 12.99
N VAL A 174 -23.60 -7.25 12.01
CA VAL A 174 -22.31 -7.45 11.33
C VAL A 174 -21.30 -6.43 11.83
N VAL A 175 -20.11 -6.90 12.19
CA VAL A 175 -19.00 -6.03 12.62
C VAL A 175 -18.25 -5.53 11.40
N SER A 176 -18.09 -4.21 11.28
CA SER A 176 -17.25 -3.60 10.26
C SER A 176 -15.77 -3.88 10.54
N HIS A 177 -14.99 -4.11 9.48
CA HIS A 177 -13.53 -4.28 9.52
C HIS A 177 -12.91 -3.53 8.35
N ILE A 178 -12.61 -2.23 8.54
CA ILE A 178 -11.98 -1.43 7.48
C ILE A 178 -10.52 -1.84 7.32
N HIS A 179 -10.17 -2.32 6.12
CA HIS A 179 -8.84 -2.87 5.89
C HIS A 179 -7.93 -2.00 5.00
N CYS A 180 -8.50 -1.24 4.07
CA CYS A 180 -7.72 -0.44 3.13
C CYS A 180 -8.51 0.80 2.71
N CYS A 181 -7.87 1.96 2.73
CA CYS A 181 -8.37 3.19 2.13
C CYS A 181 -7.52 3.54 0.91
N GLN A 182 -8.14 3.77 -0.24
CA GLN A 182 -7.46 4.04 -1.51
C GLN A 182 -8.09 5.24 -2.21
N MET A 183 -7.25 6.23 -2.59
CA MET A 183 -7.70 7.33 -3.44
C MET A 183 -8.06 6.83 -4.84
N THR A 184 -9.15 7.36 -5.40
CA THR A 184 -9.48 7.13 -6.80
C THR A 184 -8.52 7.88 -7.72
N PRO A 185 -8.28 7.39 -8.95
CA PRO A 185 -7.32 8.00 -9.87
C PRO A 185 -7.66 9.43 -10.31
N ASP A 186 -8.94 9.80 -10.26
CA ASP A 186 -9.43 11.16 -10.53
C ASP A 186 -9.36 12.08 -9.30
N HIS A 187 -8.86 11.56 -8.17
CA HIS A 187 -8.73 12.26 -6.90
C HIS A 187 -10.02 12.85 -6.31
N GLN A 188 -11.20 12.43 -6.82
CA GLN A 188 -12.49 12.92 -6.36
C GLN A 188 -13.02 12.15 -5.15
N TYR A 189 -12.57 10.89 -5.00
CA TYR A 189 -13.12 10.00 -3.97
C TYR A 189 -12.03 9.21 -3.27
N LEU A 190 -12.34 8.81 -2.03
CA LEU A 190 -11.63 7.77 -1.30
C LEU A 190 -12.52 6.53 -1.22
N LEU A 191 -11.97 5.39 -1.59
CA LEU A 191 -12.60 4.08 -1.42
C LEU A 191 -12.10 3.45 -0.14
N ALA A 192 -13.00 2.87 0.67
CA ALA A 192 -12.67 2.14 1.89
C ALA A 192 -13.23 0.73 1.83
N ASN A 193 -12.34 -0.26 1.85
CA ASN A 193 -12.69 -1.67 1.80
C ASN A 193 -13.09 -2.13 3.20
N ASP A 194 -14.34 -2.57 3.34
CA ASP A 194 -14.91 -3.11 4.56
C ASP A 194 -15.01 -4.64 4.45
N LEU A 195 -14.05 -5.32 5.03
CA LEU A 195 -13.95 -6.77 5.02
C LEU A 195 -15.14 -7.42 5.74
N GLY A 196 -15.55 -6.83 6.87
CA GLY A 196 -16.64 -7.38 7.69
C GLY A 196 -18.01 -7.27 7.02
N ASN A 197 -18.29 -6.16 6.36
CA ASN A 197 -19.55 -5.93 5.66
C ASN A 197 -19.57 -6.42 4.19
N ASP A 198 -18.50 -7.06 3.72
CA ASP A 198 -18.34 -7.49 2.32
C ASP A 198 -18.58 -6.35 1.31
N CYS A 199 -18.07 -5.14 1.58
CA CYS A 199 -18.37 -4.02 0.72
C CYS A 199 -17.21 -3.03 0.55
N ILE A 200 -17.38 -2.10 -0.39
CA ILE A 200 -16.52 -0.92 -0.55
C ILE A 200 -17.37 0.32 -0.33
N TRP A 201 -16.97 1.14 0.61
CA TRP A 201 -17.50 2.48 0.83
C TRP A 201 -16.79 3.49 -0.05
N ARG A 202 -17.47 4.55 -0.45
CA ARG A 202 -16.91 5.70 -1.14
C ARG A 202 -17.20 6.97 -0.35
N PHE A 203 -16.16 7.77 -0.11
CA PHE A 203 -16.23 9.10 0.48
C PHE A 203 -15.95 10.15 -0.59
N GLN A 204 -16.67 11.28 -0.54
CA GLN A 204 -16.29 12.47 -1.30
C GLN A 204 -15.02 13.07 -0.67
N VAL A 205 -14.04 13.40 -1.50
CA VAL A 205 -12.85 14.16 -1.09
C VAL A 205 -13.11 15.64 -1.33
N ASN A 206 -12.84 16.47 -0.33
CA ASN A 206 -13.08 17.90 -0.39
C ASN A 206 -11.78 18.68 -0.13
N ASP A 207 -11.71 19.90 -0.66
CA ASP A 207 -10.71 20.86 -0.29
C ASP A 207 -11.11 21.53 1.04
N GLY A 208 -10.18 21.64 2.00
CA GLY A 208 -10.41 22.33 3.26
C GLY A 208 -10.48 21.44 4.50
N LYS A 209 -11.12 21.95 5.58
CA LYS A 209 -11.06 21.33 6.92
C LYS A 209 -11.78 19.98 7.03
N GLU A 210 -12.83 19.78 6.26
CA GLU A 210 -13.55 18.51 6.18
C GLU A 210 -13.04 17.73 4.96
N PHE A 211 -11.93 17.01 5.14
CA PHE A 211 -11.27 16.28 4.05
C PHE A 211 -12.19 15.23 3.42
N LEU A 212 -12.92 14.45 4.23
CA LEU A 212 -13.84 13.42 3.76
C LEU A 212 -15.29 13.75 4.17
N SER A 213 -16.25 13.45 3.30
CA SER A 213 -17.68 13.57 3.58
C SER A 213 -18.52 12.55 2.79
N ASN A 214 -19.82 12.45 3.19
CA ASN A 214 -20.84 11.68 2.46
C ASN A 214 -20.44 10.23 2.15
N PRO A 215 -20.20 9.36 3.15
CA PRO A 215 -19.93 7.94 2.91
C PRO A 215 -21.16 7.29 2.28
N VAL A 216 -20.97 6.64 1.12
CA VAL A 216 -22.01 5.86 0.43
C VAL A 216 -21.46 4.48 0.03
N LEU A 217 -22.36 3.51 -0.08
CA LEU A 217 -22.02 2.18 -0.59
C LEU A 217 -21.66 2.28 -2.08
N ALA A 218 -20.40 1.98 -2.44
CA ALA A 218 -19.93 1.99 -3.83
C ALA A 218 -20.02 0.62 -4.51
N TYR A 219 -19.78 -0.45 -3.74
CA TYR A 219 -19.83 -1.82 -4.24
C TYR A 219 -20.19 -2.79 -3.11
N GLN A 220 -21.14 -3.71 -3.37
CA GLN A 220 -21.45 -4.83 -2.48
C GLN A 220 -20.88 -6.10 -3.10
N ALA A 221 -19.89 -6.68 -2.46
CA ALA A 221 -19.35 -7.98 -2.85
C ALA A 221 -20.29 -9.12 -2.41
N PRO A 222 -20.20 -10.31 -3.00
CA PRO A 222 -20.87 -11.50 -2.49
C PRO A 222 -20.46 -11.80 -1.04
N LYS A 223 -21.41 -12.34 -0.29
CA LYS A 223 -21.22 -12.69 1.13
C LYS A 223 -20.01 -13.59 1.34
N GLY A 224 -19.14 -13.21 2.27
CA GLY A 224 -17.93 -13.94 2.62
C GLY A 224 -16.77 -13.73 1.65
N THR A 225 -16.76 -12.63 0.88
CA THR A 225 -15.61 -12.20 0.06
C THR A 225 -14.51 -11.60 0.94
N GLY A 226 -14.88 -10.73 1.86
CA GLY A 226 -13.92 -10.01 2.70
C GLY A 226 -13.01 -9.06 1.90
N PRO A 227 -13.54 -7.94 1.33
CA PRO A 227 -12.75 -6.94 0.61
C PRO A 227 -11.56 -6.45 1.43
N ARG A 228 -10.33 -6.64 0.92
CA ARG A 228 -9.11 -6.35 1.68
C ARG A 228 -8.29 -5.22 1.07
N HIS A 229 -7.46 -5.49 0.10
CA HIS A 229 -6.66 -4.50 -0.63
C HIS A 229 -7.18 -4.32 -2.05
N LEU A 230 -6.95 -3.13 -2.61
CA LEU A 230 -7.39 -2.76 -3.95
C LEU A 230 -6.27 -1.97 -4.64
N VAL A 231 -6.07 -2.22 -5.95
CA VAL A 231 -5.12 -1.48 -6.78
C VAL A 231 -5.77 -1.08 -8.10
N PHE A 232 -5.50 0.14 -8.57
CA PHE A 232 -5.94 0.61 -9.88
C PHE A 232 -4.90 0.32 -10.96
N ASN A 233 -5.37 0.09 -12.20
CA ASN A 233 -4.49 0.11 -13.37
C ASN A 233 -3.99 1.54 -13.66
N SER A 234 -2.95 1.66 -14.48
CA SER A 234 -2.34 2.96 -14.81
C SER A 234 -3.27 3.91 -15.57
N LYS A 235 -4.32 3.39 -16.24
CA LYS A 235 -5.35 4.20 -16.89
C LYS A 235 -6.40 4.75 -15.93
N GLY A 236 -6.45 4.22 -14.71
CA GLY A 236 -7.41 4.62 -13.68
C GLY A 236 -8.85 4.20 -13.93
N ASN A 237 -9.11 3.30 -14.87
CA ASN A 237 -10.46 2.88 -15.23
C ASN A 237 -10.82 1.45 -14.80
N VAL A 238 -9.87 0.71 -14.26
CA VAL A 238 -10.07 -0.65 -13.72
C VAL A 238 -9.35 -0.77 -12.39
N ALA A 239 -10.05 -1.32 -11.40
CA ALA A 239 -9.49 -1.68 -10.10
C ALA A 239 -9.51 -3.21 -9.91
N TYR A 240 -8.55 -3.71 -9.15
CA TYR A 240 -8.44 -5.12 -8.78
C TYR A 240 -8.52 -5.23 -7.27
N LEU A 241 -9.57 -5.91 -6.80
CA LEU A 241 -9.87 -6.14 -5.39
C LEU A 241 -9.51 -7.57 -5.01
N ILE A 242 -8.74 -7.75 -3.96
CA ILE A 242 -8.53 -9.08 -3.37
C ILE A 242 -9.52 -9.34 -2.24
N GLY A 243 -10.21 -10.49 -2.28
CA GLY A 243 -11.06 -11.00 -1.22
C GLY A 243 -10.26 -11.86 -0.25
N GLU A 244 -10.16 -11.44 1.02
CA GLU A 244 -9.39 -12.19 2.03
C GLU A 244 -10.02 -13.54 2.36
N LEU A 245 -11.37 -13.59 2.44
CA LEU A 245 -12.09 -14.72 3.00
C LEU A 245 -12.46 -15.79 1.95
N ASP A 246 -12.61 -15.41 0.69
CA ASP A 246 -12.96 -16.35 -0.38
C ASP A 246 -11.81 -16.66 -1.37
N GLY A 247 -10.69 -15.93 -1.24
CA GLY A 247 -9.52 -16.15 -2.08
C GLY A 247 -9.71 -15.74 -3.54
N THR A 248 -10.64 -14.83 -3.83
CA THR A 248 -10.88 -14.32 -5.19
C THR A 248 -10.15 -13.03 -5.48
N VAL A 249 -9.96 -12.74 -6.77
CA VAL A 249 -9.71 -11.39 -7.27
C VAL A 249 -10.91 -10.93 -8.09
N THR A 250 -11.48 -9.78 -7.73
CA THR A 250 -12.57 -9.14 -8.45
C THR A 250 -12.02 -7.99 -9.30
N VAL A 251 -12.31 -8.00 -10.59
CA VAL A 251 -12.02 -6.90 -11.53
C VAL A 251 -13.21 -5.96 -11.54
N LEU A 252 -12.99 -4.72 -11.17
CA LEU A 252 -14.00 -3.67 -11.07
C LEU A 252 -13.72 -2.58 -12.12
N GLY A 253 -14.67 -2.32 -12.99
CA GLY A 253 -14.65 -1.12 -13.82
C GLY A 253 -14.92 0.11 -12.96
N TYR A 254 -14.12 1.15 -13.15
CA TYR A 254 -14.26 2.42 -12.43
C TYR A 254 -14.63 3.56 -13.38
N ASN A 255 -15.65 4.31 -13.03
CA ASN A 255 -16.05 5.54 -13.73
C ASN A 255 -16.63 6.56 -12.73
N LYS A 256 -15.90 7.65 -12.47
CA LYS A 256 -16.35 8.80 -11.64
C LYS A 256 -17.04 8.36 -10.32
N GLY A 257 -16.36 7.54 -9.55
CA GLY A 257 -16.84 7.05 -8.26
C GLY A 257 -17.80 5.85 -8.33
N THR A 258 -18.17 5.36 -9.50
CA THR A 258 -18.99 4.16 -9.68
C THR A 258 -18.08 2.95 -9.91
N LEU A 259 -18.38 1.85 -9.22
CA LEU A 259 -17.70 0.57 -9.37
C LEU A 259 -18.69 -0.45 -9.98
N GLN A 260 -18.24 -1.19 -10.99
CA GLN A 260 -19.00 -2.26 -11.64
C GLN A 260 -18.16 -3.53 -11.73
N GLU A 261 -18.66 -4.66 -11.25
CA GLU A 261 -18.00 -5.95 -11.40
C GLU A 261 -17.94 -6.34 -12.89
N LEU A 262 -16.73 -6.58 -13.38
CA LEU A 262 -16.46 -7.04 -14.76
C LEU A 262 -16.08 -8.52 -14.78
N GLN A 263 -15.38 -9.00 -13.74
CA GLN A 263 -14.93 -10.37 -13.62
C GLN A 263 -14.66 -10.70 -12.16
N ARG A 264 -14.92 -11.95 -11.77
CA ARG A 264 -14.45 -12.55 -10.51
C ARG A 264 -13.73 -13.83 -10.85
N ILE A 265 -12.51 -13.99 -10.32
CA ILE A 265 -11.66 -15.14 -10.61
C ILE A 265 -11.08 -15.73 -9.32
N GLN A 266 -11.09 -17.07 -9.19
CA GLN A 266 -10.45 -17.74 -8.07
C GLN A 266 -8.94 -17.56 -8.15
N ALA A 267 -8.35 -16.90 -7.17
CA ALA A 267 -6.94 -16.62 -7.09
C ALA A 267 -6.17 -17.74 -6.35
N SER A 268 -6.59 -18.11 -5.16
CA SER A 268 -6.04 -19.25 -4.42
C SER A 268 -6.47 -20.60 -5.02
N LYS A 269 -5.82 -21.69 -4.64
CA LYS A 269 -6.23 -23.04 -5.07
C LYS A 269 -7.52 -23.50 -4.40
N THR A 270 -7.68 -23.12 -3.14
CA THR A 270 -8.85 -23.41 -2.33
C THR A 270 -9.43 -22.11 -1.80
N ARG A 271 -10.65 -22.13 -1.28
CA ARG A 271 -11.19 -21.01 -0.51
C ARG A 271 -10.31 -20.83 0.74
N THR A 272 -9.39 -19.86 0.67
CA THR A 272 -8.49 -19.57 1.79
C THR A 272 -9.06 -18.43 2.60
N LEU A 273 -9.03 -18.54 3.89
CA LEU A 273 -9.40 -17.44 4.81
C LEU A 273 -8.25 -16.44 5.01
N GLY A 274 -7.37 -16.26 4.02
CA GLY A 274 -6.12 -15.55 4.26
C GLY A 274 -5.47 -14.88 3.05
N SER A 275 -6.19 -14.58 1.96
CA SER A 275 -5.61 -13.76 0.90
C SER A 275 -5.25 -12.38 1.44
N ALA A 276 -4.16 -11.76 0.95
CA ALA A 276 -3.60 -10.61 1.63
C ALA A 276 -3.36 -9.41 0.70
N ASP A 277 -2.33 -9.43 -0.10
CA ASP A 277 -1.88 -8.24 -0.82
C ASP A 277 -2.00 -8.41 -2.34
N ILE A 278 -2.07 -7.30 -3.06
CA ILE A 278 -2.33 -7.29 -4.50
C ILE A 278 -1.59 -6.12 -5.15
N HIS A 279 -0.77 -6.40 -6.17
CA HIS A 279 -0.04 -5.39 -6.93
C HIS A 279 0.06 -5.73 -8.41
N LEU A 280 0.07 -4.70 -9.24
CA LEU A 280 0.43 -4.80 -10.66
C LEU A 280 1.95 -4.76 -10.84
N SER A 281 2.46 -5.42 -11.89
CA SER A 281 3.81 -5.13 -12.38
C SER A 281 3.91 -3.66 -12.80
N PRO A 282 5.10 -3.01 -12.75
CA PRO A 282 5.25 -1.60 -13.13
C PRO A 282 4.78 -1.28 -14.56
N ASP A 283 4.81 -2.26 -15.46
CA ASP A 283 4.33 -2.13 -16.85
C ASP A 283 2.85 -2.49 -17.03
N GLY A 284 2.16 -2.87 -15.94
CA GLY A 284 0.72 -3.18 -15.91
C GLY A 284 0.32 -4.47 -16.63
N ARG A 285 1.27 -5.31 -17.07
CA ARG A 285 0.98 -6.54 -17.82
C ARG A 285 0.61 -7.73 -16.97
N PHE A 286 1.03 -7.71 -15.70
CA PHE A 286 0.79 -8.79 -14.76
C PHE A 286 0.22 -8.25 -13.46
N LEU A 287 -0.65 -9.05 -12.85
CA LEU A 287 -1.17 -8.83 -11.51
C LEU A 287 -0.71 -9.99 -10.61
N TYR A 288 -0.34 -9.66 -9.39
CA TYR A 288 0.10 -10.61 -8.36
C TYR A 288 -0.79 -10.49 -7.14
N ALA A 289 -1.14 -11.63 -6.53
CA ALA A 289 -1.96 -11.70 -5.34
C ALA A 289 -1.38 -12.71 -4.35
N SER A 290 -1.15 -12.30 -3.09
CA SER A 290 -0.61 -13.17 -2.05
C SER A 290 -1.68 -13.90 -1.26
N HIS A 291 -1.39 -15.12 -0.83
CA HIS A 291 -2.27 -15.99 -0.04
C HIS A 291 -1.52 -16.57 1.14
N ARG A 292 -2.17 -16.58 2.31
CA ARG A 292 -1.64 -17.05 3.61
C ARG A 292 -2.45 -18.24 4.11
N LEU A 293 -1.98 -18.85 5.19
CA LEU A 293 -2.66 -19.85 6.02
C LEU A 293 -2.77 -21.23 5.40
N THR A 294 -3.40 -21.42 4.28
CA THR A 294 -3.62 -22.75 3.67
C THR A 294 -2.98 -22.93 2.30
N ASP A 295 -2.76 -21.86 1.58
CA ASP A 295 -2.25 -21.89 0.20
C ASP A 295 -1.19 -20.82 0.04
N GLU A 296 -0.12 -20.94 0.81
CA GLU A 296 0.90 -19.90 0.96
C GLU A 296 1.69 -19.68 -0.32
N GLY A 297 1.56 -18.50 -0.88
CA GLY A 297 2.21 -18.14 -2.13
C GLY A 297 1.61 -16.95 -2.84
N ILE A 298 2.07 -16.76 -4.07
CA ILE A 298 1.68 -15.65 -4.96
C ILE A 298 1.00 -16.21 -6.21
N SER A 299 -0.26 -15.87 -6.43
CA SER A 299 -0.95 -16.12 -7.70
C SER A 299 -0.53 -15.09 -8.74
N VAL A 300 -0.33 -15.52 -9.97
CA VAL A 300 0.12 -14.70 -11.10
C VAL A 300 -0.94 -14.67 -12.17
N PHE A 301 -1.29 -13.46 -12.62
CA PHE A 301 -2.27 -13.25 -13.68
C PHE A 301 -1.67 -12.41 -14.81
N ALA A 302 -2.00 -12.77 -16.04
CA ALA A 302 -1.85 -11.90 -17.19
C ALA A 302 -3.03 -10.93 -17.22
N VAL A 303 -2.74 -9.65 -17.49
CA VAL A 303 -3.73 -8.57 -17.62
C VAL A 303 -3.96 -8.28 -19.10
N ASP A 304 -5.20 -8.39 -19.58
CA ASP A 304 -5.55 -7.97 -20.93
C ASP A 304 -5.45 -6.44 -21.06
N LYS A 305 -4.63 -5.97 -21.96
CA LYS A 305 -4.32 -4.54 -22.13
C LYS A 305 -5.55 -3.67 -22.48
N LYS A 306 -6.55 -4.25 -23.15
CA LYS A 306 -7.73 -3.50 -23.60
C LYS A 306 -8.82 -3.48 -22.54
N SER A 307 -9.20 -4.64 -22.05
CA SER A 307 -10.31 -4.83 -21.12
C SER A 307 -9.92 -4.73 -19.65
N GLY A 308 -8.63 -4.99 -19.30
CA GLY A 308 -8.18 -5.14 -17.94
C GLY A 308 -8.55 -6.49 -17.31
N LEU A 309 -9.18 -7.40 -18.05
CA LEU A 309 -9.56 -8.71 -17.54
C LEU A 309 -8.33 -9.60 -17.27
N LEU A 310 -8.49 -10.54 -16.37
CA LEU A 310 -7.42 -11.40 -15.85
C LEU A 310 -7.50 -12.81 -16.41
N THR A 311 -6.34 -13.38 -16.71
CA THR A 311 -6.15 -14.82 -16.93
C THR A 311 -5.10 -15.32 -15.94
N LYS A 312 -5.45 -16.29 -15.09
CA LYS A 312 -4.49 -16.90 -14.16
C LYS A 312 -3.48 -17.73 -14.94
N ILE A 313 -2.19 -17.41 -14.79
CA ILE A 313 -1.09 -18.03 -15.55
C ILE A 313 -0.12 -18.83 -14.67
N GLY A 314 -0.18 -18.65 -13.34
CA GLY A 314 0.72 -19.39 -12.46
C GLY A 314 0.45 -19.15 -10.98
N PHE A 315 1.26 -19.87 -10.19
CA PHE A 315 1.33 -19.75 -8.73
C PHE A 315 2.75 -20.04 -8.28
N GLN A 316 3.30 -19.18 -7.43
CA GLN A 316 4.62 -19.33 -6.82
C GLN A 316 4.47 -19.62 -5.33
N PRO A 317 4.81 -20.81 -4.83
CA PRO A 317 4.90 -21.06 -3.39
C PRO A 317 5.92 -20.13 -2.72
N THR A 318 5.64 -19.74 -1.48
CA THR A 318 6.51 -18.92 -0.62
C THR A 318 6.75 -19.58 0.73
N ALA A 319 7.56 -18.95 1.56
CA ALA A 319 7.62 -19.23 2.99
C ALA A 319 6.32 -18.78 3.68
N ALA A 320 6.16 -19.15 4.96
CA ALA A 320 4.91 -19.03 5.70
C ALA A 320 4.43 -17.58 5.87
N HIS A 321 3.14 -17.38 5.63
CA HIS A 321 2.40 -16.14 5.85
C HIS A 321 2.88 -14.94 5.01
N PRO A 322 2.84 -15.00 3.66
CA PRO A 322 3.18 -13.88 2.78
C PRO A 322 2.12 -12.77 2.88
N ARG A 323 2.26 -11.86 3.88
CA ARG A 323 1.27 -10.84 4.21
C ARG A 323 1.29 -9.63 3.26
N ASN A 324 2.48 -9.28 2.76
CA ASN A 324 2.70 -8.14 1.88
C ASN A 324 3.86 -8.44 0.95
N PHE A 325 3.90 -7.79 -0.20
CA PHE A 325 5.04 -7.84 -1.10
C PHE A 325 5.22 -6.52 -1.84
N ALA A 326 6.44 -6.25 -2.28
CA ALA A 326 6.76 -5.09 -3.10
C ALA A 326 7.51 -5.53 -4.37
N ILE A 327 7.26 -4.83 -5.48
CA ILE A 327 7.97 -5.02 -6.73
C ILE A 327 8.92 -3.84 -6.93
N THR A 328 10.18 -4.11 -7.29
CA THR A 328 11.13 -3.04 -7.58
C THR A 328 10.66 -2.16 -8.74
N PRO A 329 10.93 -0.84 -8.74
CA PRO A 329 10.50 0.08 -9.80
C PRO A 329 10.90 -0.37 -11.20
N ASN A 330 12.07 -1.00 -11.35
CA ASN A 330 12.51 -1.57 -12.61
C ASN A 330 11.81 -2.90 -12.98
N GLY A 331 10.95 -3.45 -12.12
CA GLY A 331 10.21 -4.69 -12.34
C GLY A 331 11.08 -5.96 -12.40
N GLN A 332 12.28 -5.95 -11.83
CA GLN A 332 13.18 -7.11 -11.88
C GLN A 332 13.04 -8.04 -10.68
N PHE A 333 12.64 -7.52 -9.52
CA PHE A 333 12.52 -8.30 -8.29
C PHE A 333 11.19 -8.06 -7.61
N MET A 334 10.72 -9.09 -6.93
CA MET A 334 9.64 -9.05 -5.95
C MET A 334 10.18 -9.47 -4.59
N LEU A 335 9.88 -8.70 -3.56
CA LEU A 335 10.24 -8.97 -2.18
C LEU A 335 8.97 -9.33 -1.42
N VAL A 336 8.90 -10.53 -0.86
CA VAL A 336 7.72 -11.08 -0.19
C VAL A 336 7.98 -11.17 1.30
N ALA A 337 7.24 -10.39 2.09
CA ALA A 337 7.31 -10.40 3.54
C ALA A 337 6.54 -11.59 4.11
N CYS A 338 7.26 -12.64 4.48
CA CYS A 338 6.76 -13.90 5.04
C CYS A 338 6.81 -13.84 6.56
N ARG A 339 5.72 -13.35 7.19
CA ARG A 339 5.65 -13.01 8.61
C ARG A 339 6.12 -14.14 9.54
N ASP A 340 5.55 -15.34 9.37
CA ASP A 340 5.73 -16.45 10.31
C ASP A 340 7.04 -17.22 10.08
N SER A 341 7.67 -17.02 8.92
CA SER A 341 9.01 -17.50 8.63
C SER A 341 10.11 -16.52 9.00
N HIS A 342 9.77 -15.32 9.50
CA HIS A 342 10.73 -14.28 9.88
C HIS A 342 11.71 -13.92 8.75
N VAL A 343 11.19 -13.81 7.51
CA VAL A 343 12.02 -13.61 6.33
C VAL A 343 11.29 -12.76 5.27
N ILE A 344 12.06 -11.96 4.56
CA ILE A 344 11.62 -11.42 3.27
C ILE A 344 12.30 -12.24 2.18
N GLN A 345 11.52 -12.99 1.41
CA GLN A 345 12.03 -13.73 0.26
C GLN A 345 12.20 -12.81 -0.95
N VAL A 346 13.31 -12.98 -1.67
CA VAL A 346 13.64 -12.18 -2.85
C VAL A 346 13.49 -13.05 -4.10
N PHE A 347 12.49 -12.72 -4.93
CA PHE A 347 12.24 -13.40 -6.21
C PHE A 347 12.68 -12.55 -7.38
N LYS A 348 13.32 -13.17 -8.38
CA LYS A 348 13.60 -12.53 -9.67
C LYS A 348 12.41 -12.73 -10.61
N LEU A 349 11.89 -11.62 -11.15
CA LEU A 349 10.76 -11.60 -12.07
C LEU A 349 11.20 -11.78 -13.52
N ASN A 350 10.50 -12.64 -14.25
CA ASN A 350 10.60 -12.71 -15.70
C ASN A 350 9.59 -11.74 -16.33
N LYS A 351 10.04 -10.60 -16.78
CA LYS A 351 9.18 -9.57 -17.37
C LYS A 351 8.39 -10.01 -18.61
N LYS A 352 8.78 -11.09 -19.30
CA LYS A 352 8.07 -11.59 -20.49
C LYS A 352 6.89 -12.49 -20.09
N THR A 353 7.06 -13.30 -19.06
CA THR A 353 6.09 -14.32 -18.66
C THR A 353 5.33 -13.99 -17.38
N GLY A 354 5.78 -12.97 -16.60
CA GLY A 354 5.25 -12.67 -15.27
C GLY A 354 5.67 -13.66 -14.18
N MET A 355 6.25 -14.81 -14.53
CA MET A 355 6.68 -15.82 -13.57
C MET A 355 7.91 -15.36 -12.79
N MET A 356 8.14 -15.96 -11.63
CA MET A 356 9.23 -15.59 -10.74
C MET A 356 10.05 -16.80 -10.32
N VAL A 357 11.31 -16.56 -9.97
CA VAL A 357 12.25 -17.56 -9.48
C VAL A 357 12.87 -17.09 -8.17
N ASP A 358 12.85 -17.94 -7.16
CA ASP A 358 13.48 -17.68 -5.87
C ASP A 358 15.01 -17.51 -6.04
N THR A 359 15.54 -16.39 -5.60
CA THR A 359 16.98 -16.06 -5.72
C THR A 359 17.82 -16.67 -4.61
N LYS A 360 17.20 -17.16 -3.53
CA LYS A 360 17.85 -17.59 -2.29
C LYS A 360 18.65 -16.47 -1.59
N GLN A 361 18.35 -15.20 -1.88
CA GLN A 361 18.94 -14.02 -1.24
C GLN A 361 18.00 -13.46 -0.18
N ASP A 362 17.52 -14.33 0.70
CA ASP A 362 16.54 -13.99 1.73
C ASP A 362 17.08 -13.00 2.75
N ILE A 363 16.22 -12.06 3.18
CA ILE A 363 16.53 -11.07 4.21
C ILE A 363 15.90 -11.54 5.52
N LYS A 364 16.72 -11.83 6.51
CA LYS A 364 16.26 -12.24 7.85
C LYS A 364 15.84 -11.04 8.66
N VAL A 365 14.58 -10.99 9.10
CA VAL A 365 14.01 -9.96 9.97
C VAL A 365 12.79 -10.51 10.69
N GLY A 366 12.60 -10.14 11.97
CA GLY A 366 11.49 -10.63 12.79
C GLY A 366 10.14 -10.14 12.27
N LYS A 367 9.21 -11.06 12.02
CA LYS A 367 7.81 -10.83 11.59
C LYS A 367 7.62 -9.67 10.59
N PRO A 368 8.27 -9.69 9.41
CA PRO A 368 8.10 -8.64 8.41
C PRO A 368 6.68 -8.68 7.82
N VAL A 369 6.04 -7.53 7.66
CA VAL A 369 4.66 -7.44 7.19
C VAL A 369 4.37 -6.28 6.23
N CYS A 370 5.35 -5.41 5.99
CA CYS A 370 5.25 -4.32 5.02
C CYS A 370 6.63 -4.02 4.43
N VAL A 371 6.72 -3.93 3.12
CA VAL A 371 7.94 -3.56 2.38
C VAL A 371 7.61 -2.39 1.46
N GLN A 372 8.35 -1.30 1.58
CA GLN A 372 8.19 -0.11 0.73
C GLN A 372 9.54 0.35 0.20
N PHE A 373 9.59 0.75 -1.08
CA PHE A 373 10.76 1.41 -1.67
C PHE A 373 10.58 2.92 -1.64
N ALA A 374 11.61 3.63 -1.19
CA ALA A 374 11.72 5.08 -1.35
C ALA A 374 12.18 5.37 -2.79
N ASN A 375 11.30 5.91 -3.59
CA ASN A 375 11.56 6.28 -4.98
C ASN A 375 12.23 7.65 -5.09
#